data_f2d8181d4e6554a114e193fd5f623989
#
_entry.id   f2d8181d4e6554a114e193fd5f623989
#
_cell.length_a   1.000
_cell.length_b   1.000
_cell.length_c   1.000
_cell.angle_alpha   90.00
_cell.angle_beta   90.00
_cell.angle_gamma   90.00
#
_symmetry.space_group_name_H-M   'P 1'
#
loop_
_entity.id
_entity.type
_entity.pdbx_description
1 polymer ?
#
loop_
_entity_poly.entity_id
_entity_poly.type
_entity_poly.pdbx_seq_one_letter_code
_entity_poly.pdbx_strand_id
1 'polypeptide(L)'
;MIRIAVCDDEHCFVAQIHTILTSQAKSLPCAIHISTYLSSSQLLYDVEEGRHFDLLFLDIEMPENNGMNLASAIGKLLPLALTVFVTSHTKYAVKAYELSVFRYIPKSELETCLPLALSDACGLLTRNSHDTYVIESSRMMRKIAADDILYIYKDQKYAVIVLEHEKILHRKSLDQVLGELCAPKREGGFLMVERGYIVNLFHVEKMEGSELFLDNGAVIPVSRRNQKEVRNAITSYWRKKL
;
A
#
# COMPACT_ATOMS: atom_id res chain seq x y z
N MET A 1 -8.63 6.73 3.91
CA MET A 1 -9.91 6.00 4.10
C MET A 1 -9.90 4.83 3.14
N ILE A 2 -10.03 3.61 3.64
CA ILE A 2 -10.07 2.36 2.85
C ILE A 2 -11.51 2.05 2.49
N ARG A 3 -11.79 1.80 1.22
CA ARG A 3 -13.12 1.44 0.71
C ARG A 3 -13.20 -0.07 0.55
N ILE A 4 -14.17 -0.69 1.22
CA ILE A 4 -14.35 -2.13 1.28
C ILE A 4 -15.67 -2.49 0.59
N ALA A 5 -15.65 -3.49 -0.29
CA ALA A 5 -16.86 -4.14 -0.78
C ALA A 5 -16.99 -5.53 -0.15
N VAL A 6 -18.20 -5.88 0.27
CA VAL A 6 -18.60 -7.22 0.74
C VAL A 6 -19.69 -7.71 -0.20
N CYS A 7 -19.48 -8.85 -0.84
CA CYS A 7 -20.44 -9.44 -1.78
C CYS A 7 -20.68 -10.92 -1.48
N ASP A 8 -21.93 -11.23 -1.15
CA ASP A 8 -22.41 -12.58 -0.84
C ASP A 8 -23.93 -12.58 -1.10
N ASP A 9 -24.48 -13.60 -1.73
CA ASP A 9 -25.93 -13.68 -2.00
C ASP A 9 -26.75 -14.01 -0.74
N GLU A 10 -26.10 -14.51 0.31
CA GLU A 10 -26.72 -14.77 1.59
C GLU A 10 -26.66 -13.55 2.52
N HIS A 11 -27.78 -12.90 2.73
CA HIS A 11 -27.90 -11.70 3.57
C HIS A 11 -27.32 -11.87 4.99
N CYS A 12 -27.42 -13.08 5.56
CA CYS A 12 -26.91 -13.39 6.90
C CYS A 12 -25.37 -13.26 6.96
N PHE A 13 -24.64 -13.74 5.95
CA PHE A 13 -23.18 -13.61 5.89
C PHE A 13 -22.74 -12.18 5.61
N VAL A 14 -23.45 -11.46 4.72
CA VAL A 14 -23.19 -10.04 4.51
C VAL A 14 -23.31 -9.26 5.82
N ALA A 15 -24.36 -9.50 6.61
CA ALA A 15 -24.57 -8.83 7.88
C ALA A 15 -23.53 -9.21 8.94
N GLN A 16 -23.15 -10.49 9.01
CA GLN A 16 -22.12 -10.97 9.92
C GLN A 16 -20.74 -10.36 9.58
N ILE A 17 -20.33 -10.43 8.32
CA ILE A 17 -19.06 -9.84 7.84
C ILE A 17 -19.05 -8.34 8.14
N HIS A 18 -20.12 -7.62 7.80
CA HIS A 18 -20.23 -6.18 8.08
C HIS A 18 -20.06 -5.87 9.57
N THR A 19 -20.68 -6.66 10.44
CA THR A 19 -20.60 -6.48 11.90
C THR A 19 -19.17 -6.68 12.41
N ILE A 20 -18.51 -7.76 11.97
CA ILE A 20 -17.11 -8.05 12.36
C ILE A 20 -16.17 -6.93 11.89
N LEU A 21 -16.27 -6.54 10.60
CA LEU A 21 -15.44 -5.48 10.04
C LEU A 21 -15.65 -4.13 10.75
N THR A 22 -16.90 -3.78 11.05
CA THR A 22 -17.25 -2.52 11.76
C THR A 22 -16.71 -2.53 13.20
N SER A 23 -16.79 -3.67 13.87
CA SER A 23 -16.22 -3.82 15.23
C SER A 23 -14.71 -3.64 15.21
N GLN A 24 -14.02 -4.28 14.29
CA GLN A 24 -12.57 -4.23 14.15
C GLN A 24 -12.07 -2.86 13.69
N ALA A 25 -12.86 -2.12 12.92
CA ALA A 25 -12.53 -0.77 12.43
C ALA A 25 -12.13 0.21 13.54
N LYS A 26 -12.69 0.03 14.75
CA LYS A 26 -12.40 0.89 15.92
C LYS A 26 -10.96 0.79 16.41
N SER A 27 -10.29 -0.32 16.13
CA SER A 27 -8.90 -0.59 16.53
C SER A 27 -7.88 -0.29 15.43
N LEU A 28 -8.33 0.08 14.22
CA LEU A 28 -7.45 0.34 13.09
C LEU A 28 -6.97 1.80 13.05
N PRO A 29 -5.76 2.05 12.56
CA PRO A 29 -5.20 3.40 12.43
C PRO A 29 -5.81 4.20 11.28
N CYS A 30 -6.72 3.62 10.49
CA CYS A 30 -7.32 4.24 9.30
C CYS A 30 -8.84 4.13 9.31
N ALA A 31 -9.51 5.13 8.75
CA ALA A 31 -10.96 5.07 8.53
C ALA A 31 -11.29 4.07 7.41
N ILE A 32 -12.34 3.27 7.60
CA ILE A 32 -12.89 2.37 6.57
C ILE A 32 -14.29 2.79 6.20
N HIS A 33 -14.68 2.48 4.94
CA HIS A 33 -16.04 2.60 4.43
C HIS A 33 -16.45 1.26 3.82
N ILE A 34 -17.54 0.67 4.30
CA ILE A 34 -18.01 -0.65 3.86
C ILE A 34 -19.25 -0.47 3.00
N SER A 35 -19.24 -1.07 1.82
CA SER A 35 -20.40 -1.21 0.93
C SER A 35 -20.75 -2.69 0.81
N THR A 36 -22.03 -3.03 0.88
CA THR A 36 -22.51 -4.40 0.88
C THR A 36 -23.34 -4.67 -0.37
N TYR A 37 -23.18 -5.85 -0.95
CA TYR A 37 -23.85 -6.32 -2.15
C TYR A 37 -24.38 -7.73 -1.95
N LEU A 38 -25.60 -7.96 -2.44
CA LEU A 38 -26.25 -9.29 -2.49
C LEU A 38 -26.21 -9.89 -3.91
N SER A 39 -25.63 -9.17 -4.86
CA SER A 39 -25.51 -9.57 -6.26
C SER A 39 -24.13 -9.22 -6.80
N SER A 40 -23.49 -10.19 -7.43
CA SER A 40 -22.21 -10.03 -8.12
C SER A 40 -22.33 -9.05 -9.29
N SER A 41 -23.45 -9.06 -10.00
CA SER A 41 -23.72 -8.18 -11.14
C SER A 41 -23.83 -6.72 -10.70
N GLN A 42 -24.42 -6.45 -9.54
CA GLN A 42 -24.52 -5.09 -9.01
C GLN A 42 -23.17 -4.54 -8.59
N LEU A 43 -22.32 -5.35 -7.93
CA LEU A 43 -20.95 -4.94 -7.58
C LEU A 43 -20.13 -4.65 -8.83
N LEU A 44 -20.19 -5.54 -9.84
CA LEU A 44 -19.47 -5.35 -11.10
C LEU A 44 -19.90 -4.07 -11.81
N TYR A 45 -21.21 -3.83 -11.91
CA TYR A 45 -21.77 -2.60 -12.51
C TYR A 45 -21.25 -1.34 -11.81
N ASP A 46 -21.27 -1.29 -10.47
CA ASP A 46 -20.79 -0.15 -9.72
C ASP A 46 -19.27 0.11 -10.00
N VAL A 47 -18.47 -0.96 -10.15
CA VAL A 47 -17.04 -0.83 -10.47
C VAL A 47 -16.85 -0.34 -11.92
N GLU A 48 -17.64 -0.82 -12.87
CA GLU A 48 -17.62 -0.36 -14.27
C GLU A 48 -18.02 1.11 -14.39
N GLU A 49 -18.96 1.58 -13.55
CA GLU A 49 -19.35 2.99 -13.44
C GLU A 49 -18.31 3.86 -12.68
N GLY A 50 -17.15 3.30 -12.36
CA GLY A 50 -16.04 4.03 -11.77
C GLY A 50 -16.01 4.05 -10.24
N ARG A 51 -16.84 3.26 -9.56
CA ARG A 51 -16.74 3.10 -8.12
C ARG A 51 -15.47 2.33 -7.76
N HIS A 52 -14.67 2.88 -6.88
CA HIS A 52 -13.38 2.33 -6.51
C HIS A 52 -13.46 1.63 -5.14
N PHE A 53 -12.84 0.45 -5.06
CA PHE A 53 -12.63 -0.31 -3.83
C PHE A 53 -11.16 -0.68 -3.67
N ASP A 54 -10.69 -0.68 -2.43
CA ASP A 54 -9.32 -1.05 -2.08
C ASP A 54 -9.24 -2.51 -1.60
N LEU A 55 -10.34 -3.03 -1.03
CA LEU A 55 -10.44 -4.38 -0.47
C LEU A 55 -11.81 -4.99 -0.78
N LEU A 56 -11.81 -6.22 -1.25
CA LEU A 56 -13.00 -6.96 -1.65
C LEU A 56 -13.10 -8.23 -0.80
N PHE A 57 -14.25 -8.46 -0.18
CA PHE A 57 -14.64 -9.73 0.43
C PHE A 57 -15.73 -10.34 -0.44
N LEU A 58 -15.46 -11.46 -1.09
CA LEU A 58 -16.32 -12.07 -2.09
C LEU A 58 -16.62 -13.53 -1.73
N ASP A 59 -17.91 -13.91 -1.77
CA ASP A 59 -18.22 -15.34 -1.84
C ASP A 59 -17.87 -15.89 -3.23
N ILE A 60 -17.55 -17.16 -3.28
CA ILE A 60 -17.24 -17.88 -4.52
C ILE A 60 -18.51 -18.40 -5.18
N GLU A 61 -19.41 -19.00 -4.43
CA GLU A 61 -20.63 -19.61 -4.98
C GLU A 61 -21.82 -18.64 -4.88
N MET A 62 -22.03 -17.86 -5.93
CA MET A 62 -23.17 -16.98 -6.09
C MET A 62 -23.98 -17.35 -7.35
N PRO A 63 -25.33 -17.23 -7.33
CA PRO A 63 -26.19 -17.75 -8.41
C PRO A 63 -25.93 -17.12 -9.79
N GLU A 64 -25.64 -15.82 -9.84
CA GLU A 64 -25.55 -15.07 -11.10
C GLU A 64 -24.17 -15.16 -11.74
N ASN A 65 -23.12 -15.08 -10.95
CA ASN A 65 -21.74 -15.11 -11.43
C ASN A 65 -20.85 -15.64 -10.32
N ASN A 66 -20.02 -16.62 -10.64
CA ASN A 66 -19.05 -17.16 -9.68
C ASN A 66 -18.09 -16.08 -9.23
N GLY A 67 -17.86 -15.97 -7.92
CA GLY A 67 -16.99 -14.96 -7.31
C GLY A 67 -15.58 -14.94 -7.86
N MET A 68 -15.08 -16.06 -8.40
CA MET A 68 -13.77 -16.11 -9.06
C MET A 68 -13.77 -15.33 -10.39
N ASN A 69 -14.85 -15.46 -11.18
CA ASN A 69 -15.03 -14.69 -12.41
C ASN A 69 -15.18 -13.21 -12.09
N LEU A 70 -15.96 -12.89 -11.07
CA LEU A 70 -16.12 -11.53 -10.56
C LEU A 70 -14.76 -10.93 -10.14
N ALA A 71 -13.99 -11.65 -9.34
CA ALA A 71 -12.64 -11.22 -8.91
C ALA A 71 -11.71 -10.97 -10.11
N SER A 72 -11.74 -11.87 -11.13
CA SER A 72 -10.96 -11.69 -12.35
C SER A 72 -11.41 -10.47 -13.17
N ALA A 73 -12.70 -10.19 -13.26
CA ALA A 73 -13.22 -9.02 -13.96
C ALA A 73 -12.86 -7.72 -13.24
N ILE A 74 -13.08 -7.67 -11.92
CA ILE A 74 -12.74 -6.50 -11.09
C ILE A 74 -11.23 -6.28 -11.06
N GLY A 75 -10.41 -7.34 -10.99
CA GLY A 75 -8.96 -7.22 -10.99
C GLY A 75 -8.37 -6.55 -12.24
N LYS A 76 -9.06 -6.61 -13.39
CA LYS A 76 -8.66 -5.85 -14.60
C LYS A 76 -8.97 -4.36 -14.49
N LEU A 77 -10.04 -4.00 -13.79
CA LEU A 77 -10.48 -2.62 -13.59
C LEU A 77 -9.80 -1.96 -12.37
N LEU A 78 -9.59 -2.74 -11.32
CA LEU A 78 -8.98 -2.32 -10.06
C LEU A 78 -7.77 -3.21 -9.72
N PRO A 79 -6.65 -3.10 -10.45
CA PRO A 79 -5.49 -4.02 -10.32
C PRO A 79 -4.77 -3.93 -8.97
N LEU A 80 -5.00 -2.88 -8.19
CA LEU A 80 -4.41 -2.69 -6.86
C LEU A 80 -5.36 -3.09 -5.72
N ALA A 81 -6.61 -3.47 -6.02
CA ALA A 81 -7.55 -3.91 -5.01
C ALA A 81 -7.18 -5.31 -4.49
N LEU A 82 -7.16 -5.45 -3.17
CA LEU A 82 -6.95 -6.75 -2.54
C LEU A 82 -8.25 -7.55 -2.55
N THR A 83 -8.19 -8.82 -2.92
CA THR A 83 -9.33 -9.73 -2.91
C THR A 83 -9.19 -10.79 -1.83
N VAL A 84 -10.22 -10.94 -1.00
CA VAL A 84 -10.37 -12.00 -0.02
C VAL A 84 -11.58 -12.83 -0.40
N PHE A 85 -11.41 -14.12 -0.60
CA PHE A 85 -12.54 -15.03 -0.73
C PHE A 85 -13.05 -15.47 0.64
N VAL A 86 -14.37 -15.42 0.80
CA VAL A 86 -15.08 -15.87 1.99
C VAL A 86 -16.12 -16.90 1.55
N THR A 87 -15.92 -18.17 1.81
CA THR A 87 -16.78 -19.22 1.25
C THR A 87 -16.89 -20.44 2.15
N SER A 88 -17.99 -21.20 1.99
CA SER A 88 -18.16 -22.51 2.66
C SER A 88 -17.42 -23.65 1.96
N HIS A 89 -16.87 -23.44 0.77
CA HIS A 89 -16.34 -24.50 -0.09
C HIS A 89 -14.81 -24.45 -0.21
N THR A 90 -14.12 -25.34 0.49
CA THR A 90 -12.64 -25.45 0.49
C THR A 90 -12.03 -25.96 -0.82
N LYS A 91 -12.81 -26.59 -1.68
CA LYS A 91 -12.36 -27.14 -2.99
C LYS A 91 -11.77 -26.10 -3.95
N TYR A 92 -12.11 -24.82 -3.77
CA TYR A 92 -11.64 -23.74 -4.64
C TYR A 92 -10.33 -23.10 -4.19
N ALA A 93 -9.79 -23.48 -3.03
CA ALA A 93 -8.58 -22.86 -2.49
C ALA A 93 -7.38 -22.92 -3.45
N VAL A 94 -7.20 -24.05 -4.16
CA VAL A 94 -6.11 -24.23 -5.15
C VAL A 94 -6.30 -23.30 -6.36
N LYS A 95 -7.53 -23.16 -6.88
CA LYS A 95 -7.82 -22.24 -7.99
C LYS A 95 -7.73 -20.78 -7.58
N ALA A 96 -8.09 -20.43 -6.35
CA ALA A 96 -7.95 -19.09 -5.80
C ALA A 96 -6.48 -18.63 -5.80
N TYR A 97 -5.54 -19.56 -5.58
CA TYR A 97 -4.11 -19.27 -5.65
C TYR A 97 -3.65 -18.78 -7.04
N GLU A 98 -4.24 -19.30 -8.12
CA GLU A 98 -3.94 -18.85 -9.49
C GLU A 98 -4.36 -17.42 -9.78
N LEU A 99 -5.35 -16.89 -9.01
CA LEU A 99 -5.85 -15.51 -9.13
C LEU A 99 -5.08 -14.51 -8.27
N SER A 100 -3.98 -14.94 -7.61
CA SER A 100 -3.17 -14.08 -6.72
C SER A 100 -4.02 -13.36 -5.66
N VAL A 101 -5.03 -14.06 -5.09
CA VAL A 101 -5.89 -13.47 -4.06
C VAL A 101 -5.10 -13.24 -2.77
N PHE A 102 -5.45 -12.18 -2.07
CA PHE A 102 -4.79 -11.81 -0.82
C PHE A 102 -5.00 -12.84 0.28
N ARG A 103 -6.24 -13.33 0.46
CA ARG A 103 -6.57 -14.39 1.43
C ARG A 103 -7.78 -15.21 0.99
N TYR A 104 -7.88 -16.37 1.64
CA TYR A 104 -9.02 -17.28 1.54
C TYR A 104 -9.51 -17.60 2.96
N ILE A 105 -10.79 -17.37 3.25
CA ILE A 105 -11.38 -17.52 4.58
C ILE A 105 -12.60 -18.46 4.48
N PRO A 106 -12.58 -19.60 5.21
CA PRO A 106 -13.79 -20.41 5.35
C PRO A 106 -14.88 -19.66 6.13
N LYS A 107 -16.13 -19.73 5.68
CA LYS A 107 -17.27 -19.09 6.39
C LYS A 107 -17.40 -19.59 7.84
N SER A 108 -16.90 -20.79 8.17
CA SER A 108 -16.84 -21.33 9.54
C SER A 108 -15.81 -20.64 10.44
N GLU A 109 -14.87 -19.87 9.89
CA GLU A 109 -13.76 -19.24 10.63
C GLU A 109 -13.79 -17.70 10.56
N LEU A 110 -14.95 -17.12 10.24
CA LEU A 110 -15.11 -15.66 10.07
C LEU A 110 -14.64 -14.87 11.30
N GLU A 111 -15.06 -15.26 12.50
CA GLU A 111 -14.76 -14.54 13.74
C GLU A 111 -13.24 -14.45 14.02
N THR A 112 -12.49 -15.46 13.60
CA THR A 112 -11.05 -15.54 13.87
C THR A 112 -10.21 -14.95 12.75
N CYS A 113 -10.57 -15.27 11.48
CA CYS A 113 -9.72 -14.97 10.34
C CYS A 113 -10.00 -13.58 9.72
N LEU A 114 -11.25 -13.09 9.80
CA LEU A 114 -11.63 -11.83 9.19
C LEU A 114 -10.94 -10.61 9.83
N PRO A 115 -10.85 -10.50 11.20
CA PRO A 115 -10.12 -9.42 11.85
C PRO A 115 -8.64 -9.37 11.45
N LEU A 116 -8.00 -10.54 11.34
CA LEU A 116 -6.59 -10.64 10.92
C LEU A 116 -6.42 -10.23 9.46
N ALA A 117 -7.30 -10.70 8.57
CA ALA A 117 -7.27 -10.33 7.16
C ALA A 117 -7.46 -8.81 6.96
N LEU A 118 -8.38 -8.19 7.70
CA LEU A 118 -8.60 -6.75 7.65
C LEU A 118 -7.37 -5.98 8.16
N SER A 119 -6.79 -6.40 9.28
CA SER A 119 -5.60 -5.75 9.85
C SER A 119 -4.42 -5.79 8.88
N ASP A 120 -4.14 -6.95 8.28
CA ASP A 120 -3.05 -7.13 7.34
C ASP A 120 -3.29 -6.37 6.02
N ALA A 121 -4.54 -6.41 5.51
CA ALA A 121 -4.93 -5.63 4.33
C ALA A 121 -4.78 -4.13 4.58
N CYS A 122 -5.23 -3.64 5.76
CA CYS A 122 -5.05 -2.24 6.13
C CYS A 122 -3.57 -1.87 6.23
N GLY A 123 -2.73 -2.73 6.78
CA GLY A 123 -1.29 -2.54 6.84
C GLY A 123 -0.66 -2.38 5.45
N LEU A 124 -1.05 -3.20 4.48
CA LEU A 124 -0.58 -3.11 3.09
C LEU A 124 -1.13 -1.88 2.36
N LEU A 125 -2.44 -1.64 2.46
CA LEU A 125 -3.12 -0.54 1.76
C LEU A 125 -2.70 0.83 2.30
N THR A 126 -2.45 0.94 3.61
CA THR A 126 -1.93 2.18 4.19
C THR A 126 -0.49 2.44 3.81
N ARG A 127 0.36 1.42 3.72
CA ARG A 127 1.71 1.56 3.16
C ARG A 127 1.65 2.08 1.72
N ASN A 128 0.77 1.52 0.89
CA ASN A 128 0.62 1.93 -0.52
C ASN A 128 -0.10 3.28 -0.71
N SER A 129 -0.97 3.71 0.20
CA SER A 129 -1.79 4.92 0.04
C SER A 129 -1.17 6.19 0.62
N HIS A 130 -0.20 6.08 1.55
CA HIS A 130 0.38 7.23 2.24
C HIS A 130 1.69 7.73 1.67
N ASP A 131 2.33 6.98 0.76
CA ASP A 131 3.66 7.30 0.28
C ASP A 131 3.74 7.49 -1.23
N THR A 132 2.87 8.33 -1.80
CA THR A 132 3.05 8.75 -3.18
C THR A 132 3.53 10.19 -3.24
N TYR A 133 4.61 10.42 -3.96
CA TYR A 133 5.13 11.74 -4.25
C TYR A 133 4.64 12.22 -5.61
N VAL A 134 4.11 13.44 -5.68
CA VAL A 134 3.64 14.04 -6.93
C VAL A 134 4.68 15.02 -7.45
N ILE A 135 5.19 14.75 -8.64
CA ILE A 135 6.07 15.65 -9.37
C ILE A 135 5.18 16.46 -10.33
N GLU A 136 5.15 17.76 -10.12
CA GLU A 136 4.39 18.68 -10.96
C GLU A 136 5.34 19.66 -11.63
N SER A 137 5.19 19.81 -12.94
CA SER A 137 5.86 20.82 -13.77
C SER A 137 4.86 21.42 -14.75
N SER A 138 5.22 22.51 -15.43
CA SER A 138 4.34 23.15 -16.43
C SER A 138 3.92 22.23 -17.60
N ARG A 139 4.56 21.07 -17.77
CA ARG A 139 4.32 20.15 -18.89
C ARG A 139 3.98 18.72 -18.47
N MET A 140 4.14 18.37 -17.19
CA MET A 140 3.99 17.01 -16.72
C MET A 140 3.52 17.00 -15.27
N MET A 141 2.52 16.17 -14.99
CA MET A 141 2.16 15.75 -13.64
C MET A 141 2.38 14.23 -13.56
N ARG A 142 3.18 13.78 -12.59
CA ARG A 142 3.49 12.36 -12.41
C ARG A 142 3.42 12.00 -10.95
N LYS A 143 2.72 10.91 -10.65
CA LYS A 143 2.65 10.30 -9.33
C LYS A 143 3.64 9.13 -9.28
N ILE A 144 4.49 9.09 -8.27
CA ILE A 144 5.43 8.00 -7.99
C ILE A 144 5.21 7.49 -6.56
N ALA A 145 5.39 6.20 -6.35
CA ALA A 145 5.41 5.67 -5.00
C ALA A 145 6.66 6.17 -4.27
N ALA A 146 6.53 6.56 -3.01
CA ALA A 146 7.69 7.02 -2.24
C ALA A 146 8.70 5.88 -2.00
N ASP A 147 8.20 4.64 -1.87
CA ASP A 147 9.04 3.45 -1.75
C ASP A 147 9.87 3.17 -3.02
N ASP A 148 9.47 3.67 -4.21
CA ASP A 148 10.26 3.55 -5.43
C ASP A 148 11.43 4.56 -5.48
N ILE A 149 11.42 5.57 -4.61
CA ILE A 149 12.50 6.57 -4.53
C ILE A 149 13.65 6.00 -3.72
N LEU A 150 14.79 5.78 -4.35
CA LEU A 150 16.01 5.30 -3.70
C LEU A 150 16.69 6.40 -2.89
N TYR A 151 17.00 7.48 -3.57
CA TYR A 151 17.57 8.69 -3.00
C TYR A 151 17.33 9.91 -3.89
N ILE A 152 17.60 11.08 -3.36
CA ILE A 152 17.44 12.34 -4.07
C ILE A 152 18.72 13.14 -3.88
N TYR A 153 19.27 13.70 -4.94
CA TYR A 153 20.44 14.55 -4.84
C TYR A 153 20.24 15.90 -5.53
N LYS A 154 21.04 16.88 -5.10
CA LYS A 154 21.02 18.22 -5.66
C LYS A 154 21.91 18.26 -6.89
N ASP A 155 21.32 18.70 -8.01
CA ASP A 155 22.07 19.08 -9.22
C ASP A 155 21.68 20.51 -9.61
N GLN A 156 22.60 21.44 -9.39
CA GLN A 156 22.39 22.89 -9.58
C GLN A 156 21.10 23.39 -8.87
N LYS A 157 20.06 23.70 -9.64
CA LYS A 157 18.73 24.18 -9.17
C LYS A 157 17.65 23.11 -9.14
N TYR A 158 18.02 21.86 -9.41
CA TYR A 158 17.10 20.74 -9.45
C TYR A 158 17.36 19.77 -8.30
N ALA A 159 16.29 19.20 -7.76
CA ALA A 159 16.31 17.93 -7.03
C ALA A 159 16.21 16.81 -8.08
N VAL A 160 17.19 15.93 -8.12
CA VAL A 160 17.18 14.75 -8.99
C VAL A 160 16.69 13.57 -8.17
N ILE A 161 15.50 13.09 -8.47
CA ILE A 161 14.88 11.93 -7.83
C ILE A 161 15.35 10.68 -8.58
N VAL A 162 15.99 9.77 -7.86
CA VAL A 162 16.55 8.53 -8.42
C VAL A 162 15.64 7.37 -8.07
N LEU A 163 15.15 6.69 -9.10
CA LEU A 163 14.40 5.44 -9.05
C LEU A 163 15.31 4.31 -9.56
N GLU A 164 14.88 3.08 -9.49
CA GLU A 164 15.68 1.92 -9.89
C GLU A 164 16.17 1.99 -11.35
N HIS A 165 15.32 2.44 -12.26
CA HIS A 165 15.61 2.43 -13.70
C HIS A 165 15.65 3.83 -14.36
N GLU A 166 15.35 4.89 -13.61
CA GLU A 166 15.29 6.25 -14.17
C GLU A 166 15.64 7.34 -13.15
N LYS A 167 15.94 8.54 -13.66
CA LYS A 167 16.15 9.76 -12.88
C LYS A 167 15.19 10.84 -13.34
N ILE A 168 14.53 11.50 -12.39
CA ILE A 168 13.56 12.55 -12.69
C ILE A 168 14.04 13.88 -12.12
N LEU A 169 14.11 14.89 -12.99
CA LEU A 169 14.49 16.26 -12.61
C LEU A 169 13.26 16.99 -12.06
N HIS A 170 13.35 17.50 -10.84
CA HIS A 170 12.31 18.29 -10.21
C HIS A 170 12.82 19.66 -9.80
N ARG A 171 12.15 20.72 -10.25
CA ARG A 171 12.59 22.12 -10.02
C ARG A 171 12.15 22.59 -8.63
N LYS A 172 12.66 21.91 -7.59
CA LYS A 172 12.49 22.28 -6.17
C LYS A 172 13.81 22.15 -5.43
N SER A 173 13.93 22.83 -4.28
CA SER A 173 15.04 22.60 -3.37
C SER A 173 14.89 21.26 -2.65
N LEU A 174 16.01 20.69 -2.14
CA LEU A 174 15.94 19.45 -1.33
C LEU A 174 15.08 19.63 -0.07
N ASP A 175 15.14 20.81 0.58
CA ASP A 175 14.35 21.08 1.78
C ASP A 175 12.84 21.08 1.48
N GLN A 176 12.43 21.62 0.32
CA GLN A 176 11.04 21.57 -0.12
C GLN A 176 10.58 20.13 -0.38
N VAL A 177 11.40 19.35 -1.10
CA VAL A 177 11.11 17.94 -1.40
C VAL A 177 11.05 17.12 -0.10
N LEU A 178 12.01 17.31 0.81
CA LEU A 178 12.03 16.61 2.10
C LEU A 178 10.79 16.96 2.94
N GLY A 179 10.41 18.25 3.01
CA GLY A 179 9.22 18.69 3.72
C GLY A 179 7.92 18.07 3.17
N GLU A 180 7.84 17.88 1.86
CA GLU A 180 6.69 17.22 1.21
C GLU A 180 6.69 15.70 1.44
N LEU A 181 7.87 15.05 1.43
CA LEU A 181 8.04 13.62 1.70
C LEU A 181 7.84 13.29 3.20
N CYS A 182 8.21 14.19 4.11
CA CYS A 182 8.09 14.02 5.56
C CYS A 182 6.85 14.72 6.15
N ALA A 183 5.81 15.04 5.35
CA ALA A 183 4.58 15.67 5.85
C ALA A 183 3.94 14.85 6.99
N PRO A 184 3.23 15.46 7.97
CA PRO A 184 2.79 14.81 9.23
C PRO A 184 1.94 13.55 9.10
N LYS A 185 1.46 13.24 7.90
CA LYS A 185 0.67 12.03 7.59
C LYS A 185 1.52 10.89 7.00
N ARG A 186 2.84 11.11 6.83
CA ARG A 186 3.75 10.11 6.27
C ARG A 186 4.67 9.59 7.37
N GLU A 187 4.77 8.29 7.53
CA GLU A 187 5.81 7.69 8.39
C GLU A 187 7.16 7.87 7.69
N GLY A 188 7.85 8.96 8.06
CA GLY A 188 9.05 9.42 7.39
C GLY A 188 10.15 8.37 7.31
N GLY A 189 10.37 7.87 6.10
CA GLY A 189 11.53 7.06 5.73
C GLY A 189 12.63 7.85 5.03
N PHE A 190 12.48 9.17 4.88
CA PHE A 190 13.45 10.03 4.19
C PHE A 190 14.27 10.85 5.16
N LEU A 191 15.58 10.88 4.95
CA LEU A 191 16.52 11.60 5.78
C LEU A 191 17.56 12.36 4.94
N MET A 192 17.84 13.62 5.29
CA MET A 192 18.95 14.36 4.72
C MET A 192 20.26 13.92 5.39
N VAL A 193 21.06 13.14 4.68
CA VAL A 193 22.30 12.54 5.22
C VAL A 193 23.53 13.41 4.96
N GLU A 194 23.47 14.24 3.93
CA GLU A 194 24.47 15.21 3.53
C GLU A 194 23.75 16.44 2.95
N ARG A 195 24.41 17.59 2.89
CA ARG A 195 23.84 18.85 2.38
C ARG A 195 23.27 18.78 0.95
N GLY A 196 23.69 17.78 0.20
CA GLY A 196 23.24 17.52 -1.16
C GLY A 196 22.48 16.24 -1.38
N TYR A 197 22.15 15.46 -0.32
CA TYR A 197 21.57 14.13 -0.44
C TYR A 197 20.47 13.86 0.58
N ILE A 198 19.32 13.39 0.09
CA ILE A 198 18.25 12.78 0.87
C ILE A 198 18.22 11.30 0.50
N VAL A 199 18.16 10.42 1.49
CA VAL A 199 18.11 8.97 1.31
C VAL A 199 16.80 8.43 1.85
N ASN A 200 16.22 7.48 1.15
CA ASN A 200 15.11 6.68 1.65
C ASN A 200 15.69 5.54 2.51
N LEU A 201 15.36 5.54 3.80
CA LEU A 201 15.85 4.54 4.76
C LEU A 201 15.34 3.13 4.47
N PHE A 202 14.28 3.01 3.65
CA PHE A 202 13.76 1.74 3.19
C PHE A 202 14.79 0.96 2.36
N HIS A 203 15.58 1.66 1.55
CA HIS A 203 16.59 1.09 0.65
C HIS A 203 17.99 1.00 1.27
N VAL A 204 18.17 1.39 2.54
CA VAL A 204 19.47 1.29 3.21
C VAL A 204 19.72 -0.14 3.68
N GLU A 205 20.73 -0.79 3.14
CA GLU A 205 21.20 -2.12 3.58
C GLU A 205 22.17 -2.03 4.75
N LYS A 206 23.14 -1.11 4.69
CA LYS A 206 24.16 -0.95 5.73
C LYS A 206 24.75 0.45 5.76
N MET A 207 25.36 0.78 6.88
CA MET A 207 26.20 1.96 7.07
C MET A 207 27.58 1.55 7.54
N GLU A 208 28.60 1.88 6.76
CA GLU A 208 30.01 1.66 7.12
C GLU A 208 30.77 3.00 7.13
N GLY A 209 31.33 3.34 8.28
CA GLY A 209 32.08 4.62 8.43
C GLY A 209 31.20 5.84 8.11
N SER A 210 31.52 6.52 7.01
CA SER A 210 30.81 7.70 6.50
C SER A 210 30.04 7.44 5.21
N GLU A 211 29.67 6.19 4.95
CA GLU A 211 28.99 5.79 3.72
C GLU A 211 27.76 4.96 4.03
N LEU A 212 26.68 5.21 3.26
CA LEU A 212 25.48 4.40 3.22
C LEU A 212 25.45 3.57 1.94
N PHE A 213 25.20 2.30 2.09
CA PHE A 213 25.05 1.35 0.99
C PHE A 213 23.57 1.05 0.79
N LEU A 214 23.09 1.26 -0.42
CA LEU A 214 21.71 1.00 -0.81
C LEU A 214 21.58 -0.35 -1.54
N ASP A 215 20.38 -0.93 -1.52
CA ASP A 215 20.03 -2.22 -2.14
C ASP A 215 20.27 -2.28 -3.66
N ASN A 216 20.28 -1.13 -4.34
CA ASN A 216 20.64 -1.02 -5.76
C ASN A 216 22.16 -0.87 -6.01
N GLY A 217 22.99 -1.01 -4.96
CA GLY A 217 24.45 -0.87 -5.02
C GLY A 217 24.98 0.58 -5.00
N ALA A 218 24.09 1.59 -4.89
CA ALA A 218 24.53 2.98 -4.75
C ALA A 218 25.21 3.22 -3.39
N VAL A 219 26.25 4.04 -3.38
CA VAL A 219 26.98 4.45 -2.16
C VAL A 219 26.80 5.95 -1.98
N ILE A 220 26.21 6.35 -0.86
CA ILE A 220 25.90 7.75 -0.55
C ILE A 220 26.76 8.22 0.64
N PRO A 221 27.49 9.35 0.49
CA PRO A 221 28.30 9.89 1.58
C PRO A 221 27.44 10.49 2.70
N VAL A 222 27.88 10.31 3.93
CA VAL A 222 27.28 10.91 5.13
C VAL A 222 28.26 11.89 5.74
N SER A 223 27.85 13.13 5.97
CA SER A 223 28.71 14.12 6.60
C SER A 223 29.07 13.68 8.04
N ARG A 224 30.30 13.97 8.46
CA ARG A 224 30.80 13.65 9.83
C ARG A 224 29.85 14.18 10.90
N ARG A 225 29.26 15.34 10.68
CA ARG A 225 28.32 15.98 11.60
C ARG A 225 27.01 15.15 11.74
N ASN A 226 26.55 14.54 10.67
CA ASN A 226 25.25 13.85 10.61
C ASN A 226 25.36 12.35 10.95
N GLN A 227 26.56 11.76 11.03
CA GLN A 227 26.76 10.30 11.22
C GLN A 227 26.00 9.74 12.41
N LYS A 228 26.04 10.43 13.57
CA LYS A 228 25.35 9.97 14.78
C LYS A 228 23.82 9.98 14.61
N GLU A 229 23.30 11.05 14.04
CA GLU A 229 21.86 11.22 13.76
C GLU A 229 21.38 10.20 12.74
N VAL A 230 22.09 10.05 11.63
CA VAL A 230 21.79 9.08 10.57
C VAL A 230 21.77 7.66 11.12
N ARG A 231 22.79 7.27 11.92
CA ARG A 231 22.84 5.94 12.54
C ARG A 231 21.65 5.69 13.47
N ASN A 232 21.29 6.67 14.28
CA ASN A 232 20.13 6.58 15.17
C ASN A 232 18.81 6.46 14.39
N ALA A 233 18.65 7.24 13.32
CA ALA A 233 17.48 7.19 12.46
C ALA A 233 17.33 5.83 11.77
N ILE A 234 18.41 5.27 11.21
CA ILE A 234 18.43 3.93 10.61
C ILE A 234 18.04 2.88 11.65
N THR A 235 18.65 2.90 12.83
CA THR A 235 18.35 1.92 13.89
C THR A 235 16.90 2.01 14.34
N SER A 236 16.38 3.23 14.51
CA SER A 236 14.97 3.46 14.87
C SER A 236 14.02 2.98 13.78
N TYR A 237 14.35 3.24 12.51
CA TYR A 237 13.57 2.83 11.36
C TYR A 237 13.49 1.30 11.23
N TRP A 238 14.63 0.61 11.36
CA TRP A 238 14.68 -0.86 11.30
C TRP A 238 13.93 -1.52 12.45
N ARG A 239 14.05 -0.97 13.69
CA ARG A 239 13.30 -1.51 14.86
C ARG A 239 11.79 -1.38 14.77
N LYS A 240 11.28 -0.40 14.03
CA LYS A 240 9.83 -0.24 13.81
C LYS A 240 9.28 -1.20 12.78
N LYS A 241 10.14 -1.81 11.95
CA LYS A 241 9.74 -2.73 10.87
C LYS A 241 9.97 -4.21 11.21
N LEU A 242 10.59 -4.51 12.36
CA LEU A 242 10.70 -5.84 12.98
C LEU A 242 9.52 -6.06 13.92
#